data_fa608f9ab55ed6c0ff9276ffc4f6b2f6
#
_entry.id   fa608f9ab55ed6c0ff9276ffc4f6b2f6
#
_cell.length_a   1.000
_cell.length_b   1.000
_cell.length_c   1.000
_cell.angle_alpha   90.00
_cell.angle_beta   90.00
_cell.angle_gamma   90.00
#
_symmetry.space_group_name_H-M   'P 1'
#
loop_
_entity.id
_entity.type
_entity.pdbx_description
1 polymer ?
#
loop_
_entity_poly.entity_id
_entity_poly.type
_entity_poly.pdbx_seq_one_letter_code
_entity_poly.pdbx_strand_id
1 'polypeptide(L)'
;IVLSGESALETEFDSTKKIIVVCAQGYVSDIVAQKLQEKYEAYSVDGGYVSIVMDKMNTNVSDDFCAQVERSIIKTYRRKIWSKFTKAIRDYELVKEGDCIAVCISGGKDSMLMAKCFQELHKHSPVHFDVKYIVMDPGYSKENREVIEKNAKKLNIPVEIFESDIFDNVFNIEKNPCYICARMRRGHLYNYAKNLGCNKI
;
A
#
# COMPACT_ATOMS: atom_id res chain seq x y z
N ILE A 1 13.58 -16.05 8.15
CA ILE A 1 12.85 -17.05 7.35
C ILE A 1 11.71 -16.31 6.67
N VAL A 2 11.53 -16.49 5.36
CA VAL A 2 10.41 -15.93 4.60
C VAL A 2 9.50 -17.09 4.23
N LEU A 3 8.27 -17.07 4.74
CA LEU A 3 7.27 -18.13 4.53
C LEU A 3 5.95 -17.50 4.06
N SER A 4 5.14 -18.26 3.30
CA SER A 4 3.73 -17.90 3.12
C SER A 4 2.97 -18.08 4.44
N GLY A 5 1.80 -17.44 4.60
CA GLY A 5 1.02 -17.60 5.83
C GLY A 5 0.62 -19.05 6.11
N GLU A 6 0.29 -19.82 5.07
CA GLU A 6 -0.03 -21.26 5.18
C GLU A 6 1.21 -22.07 5.58
N SER A 7 2.34 -21.88 4.87
CA SER A 7 3.59 -22.58 5.19
C SER A 7 4.12 -22.26 6.60
N ALA A 8 3.85 -21.07 7.12
CA ALA A 8 4.24 -20.70 8.49
C ALA A 8 3.47 -21.51 9.55
N LEU A 9 2.21 -21.85 9.29
CA LEU A 9 1.38 -22.64 10.21
C LEU A 9 1.75 -24.13 10.21
N GLU A 10 2.34 -24.64 9.13
CA GLU A 10 2.79 -26.02 8.99
C GLU A 10 4.24 -26.22 9.45
N THR A 11 4.99 -25.15 9.70
CA THR A 11 6.40 -25.20 10.09
C THR A 11 6.53 -25.44 11.59
N GLU A 12 7.38 -26.38 11.98
CA GLU A 12 7.79 -26.57 13.37
C GLU A 12 8.88 -25.57 13.75
N PHE A 13 8.64 -24.83 14.84
CA PHE A 13 9.57 -23.85 15.38
C PHE A 13 10.15 -24.33 16.72
N ASP A 14 11.31 -23.79 17.06
CA ASP A 14 11.94 -23.99 18.37
C ASP A 14 11.08 -23.31 19.46
N SER A 15 10.43 -24.12 20.30
CA SER A 15 9.54 -23.65 21.35
C SER A 15 10.23 -22.83 22.46
N THR A 16 11.56 -22.80 22.48
CA THR A 16 12.33 -21.96 23.43
C THR A 16 12.52 -20.53 22.95
N LYS A 17 12.14 -20.24 21.71
CA LYS A 17 12.32 -18.94 21.07
C LYS A 17 11.00 -18.21 20.87
N LYS A 18 11.03 -16.91 21.01
CA LYS A 18 9.91 -16.04 20.63
C LYS A 18 9.82 -15.94 19.11
N ILE A 19 8.62 -16.08 18.58
CA ILE A 19 8.35 -15.97 17.15
C ILE A 19 7.77 -14.59 16.89
N ILE A 20 8.39 -13.83 16.00
CA ILE A 20 7.87 -12.54 15.54
C ILE A 20 7.43 -12.72 14.10
N VAL A 21 6.15 -12.59 13.86
CA VAL A 21 5.54 -12.66 12.52
C VAL A 21 5.39 -11.26 11.95
N VAL A 22 5.87 -11.05 10.74
CA VAL A 22 5.82 -9.73 10.09
C VAL A 22 5.31 -9.89 8.67
N CYS A 23 4.27 -9.16 8.32
CA CYS A 23 3.84 -8.96 6.92
C CYS A 23 3.94 -7.48 6.54
N ALA A 24 3.59 -7.13 5.33
CA ALA A 24 3.74 -5.75 4.85
C ALA A 24 2.96 -4.73 5.71
N GLN A 25 1.73 -5.04 6.11
CA GLN A 25 0.80 -4.12 6.76
C GLN A 25 0.31 -4.58 8.16
N GLY A 26 0.83 -5.67 8.69
CA GLY A 26 0.46 -6.20 10.02
C GLY A 26 -0.75 -7.14 10.06
N TYR A 27 -1.66 -7.04 9.11
CA TYR A 27 -2.93 -7.78 9.16
C TYR A 27 -2.80 -9.30 9.03
N VAL A 28 -2.09 -9.79 8.00
CA VAL A 28 -1.88 -11.24 7.81
C VAL A 28 -0.99 -11.80 8.92
N SER A 29 0.01 -11.04 9.36
CA SER A 29 0.89 -11.45 10.47
C SER A 29 0.14 -11.58 11.78
N ASP A 30 -0.89 -10.77 12.00
CA ASP A 30 -1.71 -10.86 13.21
C ASP A 30 -2.50 -12.16 13.27
N ILE A 31 -3.17 -12.51 12.18
CA ILE A 31 -3.91 -13.79 12.07
C ILE A 31 -2.97 -14.99 12.23
N VAL A 32 -1.80 -14.95 11.60
CA VAL A 32 -0.82 -16.04 11.70
C VAL A 32 -0.25 -16.13 13.11
N ALA A 33 0.08 -15.01 13.75
CA ALA A 33 0.58 -14.98 15.11
C ALA A 33 -0.45 -15.54 16.10
N GLN A 34 -1.74 -15.18 15.99
CA GLN A 34 -2.82 -15.70 16.83
C GLN A 34 -2.92 -17.24 16.74
N LYS A 35 -2.83 -17.80 15.54
CA LYS A 35 -2.84 -19.26 15.36
C LYS A 35 -1.58 -19.94 15.91
N LEU A 36 -0.43 -19.29 15.77
CA LEU A 36 0.83 -19.82 16.33
C LEU A 36 0.87 -19.75 17.84
N GLN A 37 0.14 -18.84 18.48
CA GLN A 37 0.03 -18.72 19.95
C GLN A 37 -0.58 -19.94 20.61
N GLU A 38 -1.28 -20.82 19.89
CA GLU A 38 -1.75 -22.09 20.41
C GLU A 38 -0.60 -23.04 20.82
N LYS A 39 0.59 -22.91 20.22
CA LYS A 39 1.74 -23.79 20.41
C LYS A 39 3.03 -23.07 20.79
N TYR A 40 3.17 -21.78 20.49
CA TYR A 40 4.40 -21.03 20.61
C TYR A 40 4.17 -19.66 21.22
N GLU A 41 5.22 -19.05 21.77
CA GLU A 41 5.22 -17.63 22.15
C GLU A 41 5.38 -16.77 20.88
N ALA A 42 4.26 -16.43 20.23
CA ALA A 42 4.25 -15.73 18.95
C ALA A 42 3.63 -14.33 19.06
N TYR A 43 4.16 -13.39 18.31
CA TYR A 43 3.73 -11.98 18.28
C TYR A 43 3.68 -11.50 16.84
N SER A 44 2.77 -10.59 16.56
CA SER A 44 2.78 -9.81 15.31
C SER A 44 3.33 -8.41 15.55
N VAL A 45 3.78 -7.77 14.49
CA VAL A 45 4.20 -6.37 14.54
C VAL A 45 3.07 -5.49 14.04
N ASP A 46 2.56 -4.62 14.91
CA ASP A 46 1.53 -3.64 14.55
C ASP A 46 1.97 -2.76 13.37
N GLY A 47 1.07 -2.65 12.36
CA GLY A 47 1.39 -1.97 11.12
C GLY A 47 2.43 -2.67 10.23
N GLY A 48 2.93 -3.84 10.65
CA GLY A 48 3.83 -4.70 9.90
C GLY A 48 5.20 -4.08 9.60
N TYR A 49 5.83 -4.52 8.52
CA TYR A 49 7.14 -4.02 8.10
C TYR A 49 7.13 -2.50 7.80
N VAL A 50 6.00 -1.98 7.34
CA VAL A 50 5.86 -0.55 7.04
C VAL A 50 6.03 0.30 8.30
N SER A 51 5.45 -0.10 9.44
CA SER A 51 5.60 0.65 10.70
C SER A 51 7.04 0.63 11.21
N ILE A 52 7.74 -0.51 11.12
CA ILE A 52 9.15 -0.62 11.52
C ILE A 52 10.03 0.35 10.72
N VAL A 53 9.80 0.44 9.40
CA VAL A 53 10.56 1.36 8.54
C VAL A 53 10.22 2.81 8.85
N MET A 54 8.94 3.10 9.15
CA MET A 54 8.48 4.46 9.44
C MET A 54 8.96 4.97 10.81
N ASP A 55 9.03 4.13 11.82
CA ASP A 55 9.58 4.53 13.14
C ASP A 55 11.06 4.90 13.05
N LYS A 56 11.81 4.19 12.22
CA LYS A 56 13.21 4.57 11.93
C LYS A 56 13.35 5.90 11.18
N MET A 57 12.33 6.29 10.40
CA MET A 57 12.30 7.57 9.68
C MET A 57 11.77 8.74 10.52
N ASN A 58 11.03 8.47 11.61
CA ASN A 58 10.38 9.50 12.42
C ASN A 58 11.33 10.30 13.34
N THR A 59 12.58 9.91 13.48
CA THR A 59 13.51 10.55 14.42
C THR A 59 14.08 11.91 13.96
N ASN A 60 13.86 12.32 12.68
CA ASN A 60 14.30 13.63 12.17
C ASN A 60 13.41 14.10 11.01
N VAL A 61 12.19 14.55 11.28
CA VAL A 61 11.33 15.11 10.22
C VAL A 61 11.33 16.63 10.30
N SER A 62 12.16 17.27 9.46
CA SER A 62 12.02 18.67 9.08
C SER A 62 10.92 18.82 8.00
N ASP A 63 10.37 20.04 7.83
CA ASP A 63 9.42 20.41 6.75
C ASP A 63 9.91 20.10 5.32
N ASP A 64 11.17 19.71 5.18
CA ASP A 64 11.85 19.36 3.94
C ASP A 64 11.77 17.86 3.54
N PHE A 65 11.16 16.98 4.34
CA PHE A 65 11.15 15.53 4.07
C PHE A 65 10.48 15.19 2.74
N CYS A 66 9.34 15.79 2.44
CA CYS A 66 8.64 15.54 1.17
C CYS A 66 9.50 15.96 -0.03
N ALA A 67 10.14 17.14 0.04
CA ALA A 67 11.05 17.62 -0.98
C ALA A 67 12.30 16.73 -1.15
N GLN A 68 12.81 16.18 -0.05
CA GLN A 68 13.93 15.22 -0.11
C GLN A 68 13.50 13.92 -0.83
N VAL A 69 12.30 13.39 -0.54
CA VAL A 69 11.76 12.21 -1.25
C VAL A 69 11.61 12.50 -2.74
N GLU A 70 10.99 13.61 -3.11
CA GLU A 70 10.82 14.03 -4.50
C GLU A 70 12.16 14.14 -5.22
N ARG A 71 13.12 14.85 -4.62
CA ARG A 71 14.48 14.97 -5.15
C ARG A 71 15.19 13.62 -5.31
N SER A 72 14.99 12.71 -4.37
CA SER A 72 15.60 11.37 -4.43
C SER A 72 15.06 10.56 -5.62
N ILE A 73 13.75 10.62 -5.88
CA ILE A 73 13.12 9.92 -7.02
C ILE A 73 13.69 10.43 -8.35
N ILE A 74 13.70 11.74 -8.55
CA ILE A 74 14.07 12.35 -9.84
C ILE A 74 15.58 12.48 -10.06
N LYS A 75 16.40 12.47 -9.01
CA LYS A 75 17.87 12.60 -9.09
C LYS A 75 18.58 11.30 -8.69
N THR A 76 18.52 10.92 -7.42
CA THR A 76 19.30 9.78 -6.88
C THR A 76 18.90 8.45 -7.52
N TYR A 77 17.62 8.20 -7.62
CA TYR A 77 17.07 6.96 -8.19
C TYR A 77 16.58 7.13 -9.64
N ARG A 78 17.01 8.19 -10.32
CA ARG A 78 16.56 8.51 -11.68
C ARG A 78 16.60 7.31 -12.62
N ARG A 79 17.75 6.63 -12.71
CA ARG A 79 17.92 5.48 -13.62
C ARG A 79 17.12 4.25 -13.21
N LYS A 80 16.94 4.04 -11.91
CA LYS A 80 16.30 2.84 -11.36
C LYS A 80 14.78 2.97 -11.31
N ILE A 81 14.25 4.17 -11.05
CA ILE A 81 12.83 4.42 -10.83
C ILE A 81 12.28 5.37 -11.90
N TRP A 82 12.66 6.65 -11.84
CA TRP A 82 12.03 7.70 -12.63
C TRP A 82 12.08 7.45 -14.14
N SER A 83 13.26 7.14 -14.69
CA SER A 83 13.41 6.89 -16.13
C SER A 83 12.64 5.66 -16.60
N LYS A 84 12.51 4.64 -15.77
CA LYS A 84 11.72 3.45 -16.11
C LYS A 84 10.23 3.74 -16.06
N PHE A 85 9.79 4.49 -15.05
CA PHE A 85 8.41 4.92 -14.91
C PHE A 85 7.98 5.79 -16.10
N THR A 86 8.71 6.86 -16.40
CA THR A 86 8.39 7.76 -17.51
C THR A 86 8.50 7.07 -18.86
N LYS A 87 9.46 6.12 -19.02
CA LYS A 87 9.53 5.28 -20.21
C LYS A 87 8.27 4.44 -20.39
N ALA A 88 7.78 3.77 -19.34
CA ALA A 88 6.56 2.98 -19.41
C ALA A 88 5.34 3.85 -19.76
N ILE A 89 5.20 5.03 -19.11
CA ILE A 89 4.12 5.98 -19.41
C ILE A 89 4.08 6.32 -20.90
N ARG A 90 5.24 6.61 -21.50
CA ARG A 90 5.36 6.98 -22.90
C ARG A 90 5.18 5.77 -23.82
N ASP A 91 5.89 4.68 -23.60
CA ASP A 91 5.94 3.54 -24.52
C ASP A 91 4.58 2.81 -24.61
N TYR A 92 3.78 2.85 -23.55
CA TYR A 92 2.44 2.26 -23.50
C TYR A 92 1.32 3.30 -23.58
N GLU A 93 1.64 4.57 -23.82
CA GLU A 93 0.66 5.66 -23.88
C GLU A 93 -0.32 5.66 -22.68
N LEU A 94 0.22 5.46 -21.47
CA LEU A 94 -0.61 5.29 -20.28
C LEU A 94 -1.27 6.60 -19.82
N VAL A 95 -0.74 7.75 -20.24
CA VAL A 95 -1.28 9.08 -19.93
C VAL A 95 -1.47 9.85 -21.23
N LYS A 96 -2.67 10.41 -21.42
CA LYS A 96 -3.04 11.23 -22.58
C LYS A 96 -3.66 12.55 -22.13
N GLU A 97 -3.76 13.49 -23.04
CA GLU A 97 -4.42 14.77 -22.79
C GLU A 97 -5.87 14.58 -22.34
N GLY A 98 -6.26 15.24 -21.25
CA GLY A 98 -7.59 15.18 -20.69
C GLY A 98 -7.90 13.92 -19.88
N ASP A 99 -6.93 13.03 -19.64
CA ASP A 99 -7.15 11.87 -18.76
C ASP A 99 -7.41 12.29 -17.32
N CYS A 100 -8.27 11.53 -16.63
CA CYS A 100 -8.39 11.53 -15.19
C CYS A 100 -8.00 10.15 -14.66
N ILE A 101 -6.90 10.07 -13.91
CA ILE A 101 -6.26 8.81 -13.50
C ILE A 101 -6.44 8.57 -12.01
N ALA A 102 -7.02 7.43 -11.65
CA ALA A 102 -7.10 6.99 -10.26
C ALA A 102 -5.86 6.20 -9.87
N VAL A 103 -5.06 6.72 -8.94
CA VAL A 103 -3.91 6.02 -8.35
C VAL A 103 -4.36 5.38 -7.05
N CYS A 104 -4.43 4.04 -7.05
CA CYS A 104 -4.88 3.27 -5.90
C CYS A 104 -3.74 3.06 -4.90
N ILE A 105 -3.97 3.48 -3.65
CA ILE A 105 -3.00 3.40 -2.57
C ILE A 105 -3.43 2.32 -1.58
N SER A 106 -2.57 1.32 -1.41
CA SER A 106 -2.76 0.24 -0.45
C SER A 106 -2.10 0.48 0.91
N GLY A 107 -1.43 1.63 1.08
CA GLY A 107 -0.61 1.93 2.25
C GLY A 107 0.81 1.35 2.20
N GLY A 108 1.11 0.45 1.27
CA GLY A 108 2.44 -0.11 1.09
C GLY A 108 3.41 0.85 0.37
N LYS A 109 4.72 0.62 0.55
CA LYS A 109 5.80 1.46 -0.01
C LYS A 109 5.68 1.66 -1.53
N ASP A 110 5.26 0.62 -2.26
CA ASP A 110 5.22 0.64 -3.73
C ASP A 110 4.08 1.54 -4.23
N SER A 111 2.91 1.48 -3.59
CA SER A 111 1.77 2.35 -3.92
C SER A 111 2.04 3.82 -3.56
N MET A 112 2.69 4.09 -2.43
CA MET A 112 3.12 5.44 -2.04
C MET A 112 4.19 5.99 -3.00
N LEU A 113 5.15 5.16 -3.42
CA LEU A 113 6.15 5.54 -4.43
C LEU A 113 5.50 5.85 -5.77
N MET A 114 4.54 5.02 -6.21
CA MET A 114 3.79 5.24 -7.44
C MET A 114 3.02 6.57 -7.37
N ALA A 115 2.36 6.86 -6.25
CA ALA A 115 1.66 8.14 -6.05
C ALA A 115 2.62 9.33 -6.17
N LYS A 116 3.81 9.26 -5.57
CA LYS A 116 4.83 10.31 -5.71
C LYS A 116 5.34 10.44 -7.15
N CYS A 117 5.52 9.34 -7.88
CA CYS A 117 5.87 9.37 -9.29
C CYS A 117 4.79 10.05 -10.14
N PHE A 118 3.50 9.81 -9.87
CA PHE A 118 2.41 10.50 -10.56
C PHE A 118 2.32 11.97 -10.18
N GLN A 119 2.60 12.37 -8.92
CA GLN A 119 2.69 13.77 -8.53
C GLN A 119 3.80 14.49 -9.30
N GLU A 120 4.98 13.88 -9.39
CA GLU A 120 6.10 14.47 -10.15
C GLU A 120 5.84 14.50 -11.66
N LEU A 121 5.20 13.45 -12.19
CA LEU A 121 4.79 13.43 -13.59
C LEU A 121 3.80 14.58 -13.88
N HIS A 122 2.78 14.75 -13.05
CA HIS A 122 1.78 15.81 -13.20
C HIS A 122 2.39 17.21 -13.17
N LYS A 123 3.41 17.45 -12.31
CA LYS A 123 4.11 18.75 -12.23
C LYS A 123 4.92 19.08 -13.50
N HIS A 124 5.43 18.09 -14.19
CA HIS A 124 6.43 18.25 -15.24
C HIS A 124 6.00 17.74 -16.61
N SER A 125 4.80 17.18 -16.72
CA SER A 125 4.27 16.69 -18.00
C SER A 125 3.88 17.83 -18.93
N PRO A 126 4.18 17.73 -20.23
CA PRO A 126 3.62 18.64 -21.22
C PRO A 126 2.15 18.34 -21.54
N VAL A 127 1.65 17.19 -21.12
CA VAL A 127 0.27 16.72 -21.29
C VAL A 127 -0.52 17.05 -20.03
N HIS A 128 -1.69 17.66 -20.18
CA HIS A 128 -2.57 17.98 -19.06
C HIS A 128 -3.47 16.77 -18.74
N PHE A 129 -3.45 16.34 -17.50
CA PHE A 129 -4.26 15.24 -16.99
C PHE A 129 -4.52 15.44 -15.50
N ASP A 130 -5.60 14.86 -14.99
CA ASP A 130 -5.91 14.88 -13.57
C ASP A 130 -5.50 13.58 -12.88
N VAL A 131 -5.19 13.67 -11.59
CA VAL A 131 -4.86 12.51 -10.76
C VAL A 131 -5.70 12.52 -9.49
N LYS A 132 -6.36 11.41 -9.21
CA LYS A 132 -7.05 11.15 -7.95
C LYS A 132 -6.30 10.06 -7.19
N TYR A 133 -6.02 10.29 -5.90
CA TYR A 133 -5.34 9.32 -5.05
C TYR A 133 -6.36 8.69 -4.14
N ILE A 134 -6.68 7.43 -4.37
CA ILE A 134 -7.75 6.73 -3.65
C ILE A 134 -7.22 5.61 -2.77
N VAL A 135 -7.73 5.55 -1.56
CA VAL A 135 -7.51 4.45 -0.61
C VAL A 135 -8.83 3.75 -0.39
N MET A 136 -8.88 2.48 -0.67
CA MET A 136 -10.02 1.66 -0.27
C MET A 136 -9.73 1.04 1.09
N ASP A 137 -10.58 1.33 2.05
CA ASP A 137 -10.57 0.69 3.36
C ASP A 137 -11.55 -0.51 3.33
N PRO A 138 -11.03 -1.74 3.34
CA PRO A 138 -11.87 -2.94 3.31
C PRO A 138 -12.33 -3.40 4.70
N GLY A 139 -12.15 -2.58 5.73
CA GLY A 139 -12.34 -2.90 7.14
C GLY A 139 -11.00 -2.98 7.90
N TYR A 140 -10.08 -2.06 7.64
CA TYR A 140 -8.81 -1.99 8.38
C TYR A 140 -9.03 -1.73 9.86
N SER A 141 -8.10 -2.19 10.70
CA SER A 141 -8.05 -1.71 12.08
C SER A 141 -7.77 -0.20 12.11
N LYS A 142 -8.19 0.45 13.19
CA LYS A 142 -8.00 1.90 13.37
C LYS A 142 -6.52 2.29 13.25
N GLU A 143 -5.65 1.50 13.82
CA GLU A 143 -4.19 1.71 13.80
C GLU A 143 -3.63 1.66 12.37
N ASN A 144 -4.07 0.68 11.58
CA ASN A 144 -3.64 0.55 10.17
C ASN A 144 -4.11 1.72 9.33
N ARG A 145 -5.34 2.18 9.53
CA ARG A 145 -5.88 3.36 8.86
C ARG A 145 -5.10 4.61 9.22
N GLU A 146 -4.84 4.85 10.50
CA GLU A 146 -4.04 5.99 10.98
C GLU A 146 -2.62 6.00 10.37
N VAL A 147 -1.99 4.83 10.22
CA VAL A 147 -0.67 4.71 9.57
C VAL A 147 -0.73 5.15 8.10
N ILE A 148 -1.76 4.73 7.36
CA ILE A 148 -1.93 5.11 5.96
C ILE A 148 -2.13 6.63 5.84
N GLU A 149 -3.01 7.20 6.65
CA GLU A 149 -3.31 8.65 6.66
C GLU A 149 -2.07 9.47 7.05
N LYS A 150 -1.35 9.05 8.10
CA LYS A 150 -0.11 9.70 8.56
C LYS A 150 0.96 9.69 7.47
N ASN A 151 1.11 8.57 6.77
CA ASN A 151 2.09 8.44 5.70
C ASN A 151 1.71 9.27 4.48
N ALA A 152 0.45 9.27 4.08
CA ALA A 152 -0.06 10.10 3.00
C ALA A 152 0.16 11.59 3.32
N LYS A 153 -0.18 12.03 4.53
CA LYS A 153 0.06 13.39 5.00
C LYS A 153 1.54 13.77 4.98
N LYS A 154 2.42 12.88 5.49
CA LYS A 154 3.88 13.10 5.52
C LYS A 154 4.49 13.23 4.12
N LEU A 155 3.94 12.53 3.14
CA LEU A 155 4.35 12.58 1.74
C LEU A 155 3.59 13.64 0.91
N ASN A 156 2.71 14.40 1.54
CA ASN A 156 1.85 15.37 0.88
C ASN A 156 1.04 14.75 -0.30
N ILE A 157 0.48 13.57 -0.07
CA ILE A 157 -0.40 12.89 -1.02
C ILE A 157 -1.85 13.15 -0.60
N PRO A 158 -2.66 13.86 -1.40
CA PRO A 158 -4.05 14.15 -1.06
C PRO A 158 -4.93 12.93 -1.31
N VAL A 159 -4.96 12.01 -0.35
CA VAL A 159 -5.73 10.77 -0.46
C VAL A 159 -7.20 10.99 -0.15
N GLU A 160 -8.06 10.34 -0.92
CA GLU A 160 -9.47 10.18 -0.68
C GLU A 160 -9.74 8.74 -0.24
N ILE A 161 -10.27 8.57 0.98
CA ILE A 161 -10.47 7.25 1.58
C ILE A 161 -11.96 6.90 1.51
N PHE A 162 -12.29 5.73 0.97
CA PHE A 162 -13.64 5.18 1.01
C PHE A 162 -13.66 3.81 1.67
N GLU A 163 -14.71 3.55 2.39
CA GLU A 163 -14.92 2.34 3.18
C GLU A 163 -15.69 1.29 2.38
N SER A 164 -15.42 0.02 2.66
CA SER A 164 -16.17 -1.12 2.16
C SER A 164 -16.19 -2.23 3.20
N ASP A 165 -17.21 -3.07 3.15
CA ASP A 165 -17.46 -4.20 4.04
C ASP A 165 -16.85 -5.51 3.53
N ILE A 166 -15.79 -5.43 2.73
CA ILE A 166 -15.21 -6.60 2.07
C ILE A 166 -14.71 -7.63 3.09
N PHE A 167 -14.06 -7.17 4.15
CA PHE A 167 -13.53 -8.10 5.16
C PHE A 167 -14.65 -8.85 5.86
N ASP A 168 -15.73 -8.19 6.25
CA ASP A 168 -16.86 -8.82 6.90
C ASP A 168 -17.53 -9.90 6.03
N ASN A 169 -17.55 -9.66 4.71
CA ASN A 169 -18.13 -10.58 3.76
C ASN A 169 -17.18 -11.75 3.41
N VAL A 170 -15.87 -11.56 3.42
CA VAL A 170 -14.88 -12.57 3.00
C VAL A 170 -14.48 -13.50 4.12
N PHE A 171 -14.54 -13.07 5.39
CA PHE A 171 -14.18 -13.90 6.54
C PHE A 171 -15.01 -15.19 6.67
N ASN A 172 -16.22 -15.19 6.15
CA ASN A 172 -17.16 -16.34 6.22
C ASN A 172 -17.01 -17.31 5.02
N ILE A 173 -16.02 -17.11 4.14
CA ILE A 173 -15.87 -17.92 2.93
C ILE A 173 -14.75 -18.95 3.10
N GLU A 174 -15.14 -20.24 3.12
CA GLU A 174 -14.20 -21.35 3.32
C GLU A 174 -13.25 -21.59 2.13
N LYS A 175 -13.69 -21.29 0.88
CA LYS A 175 -12.88 -21.57 -0.34
C LYS A 175 -12.31 -20.30 -0.95
N ASN A 176 -10.98 -20.23 -1.05
CA ASN A 176 -10.23 -19.17 -1.75
C ASN A 176 -10.58 -17.73 -1.30
N PRO A 177 -10.58 -17.40 0.01
CA PRO A 177 -10.96 -16.08 0.49
C PRO A 177 -10.11 -14.95 -0.11
N CYS A 178 -8.81 -15.18 -0.30
CA CYS A 178 -7.91 -14.20 -0.90
C CYS A 178 -8.27 -13.85 -2.35
N TYR A 179 -8.68 -14.83 -3.16
CA TYR A 179 -9.10 -14.60 -4.53
C TYR A 179 -10.38 -13.76 -4.59
N ILE A 180 -11.35 -14.09 -3.75
CA ILE A 180 -12.62 -13.38 -3.68
C ILE A 180 -12.41 -11.95 -3.19
N CYS A 181 -11.62 -11.78 -2.13
CA CYS A 181 -11.21 -10.47 -1.62
C CYS A 181 -10.58 -9.61 -2.72
N ALA A 182 -9.60 -10.15 -3.46
CA ALA A 182 -8.94 -9.42 -4.54
C ALA A 182 -9.90 -9.05 -5.69
N ARG A 183 -10.87 -9.91 -6.00
CA ARG A 183 -11.90 -9.65 -7.02
C ARG A 183 -12.85 -8.54 -6.58
N MET A 184 -13.34 -8.61 -5.34
CA MET A 184 -14.22 -7.60 -4.77
C MET A 184 -13.52 -6.24 -4.71
N ARG A 185 -12.27 -6.20 -4.21
CA ARG A 185 -11.47 -4.97 -4.16
C ARG A 185 -11.37 -4.29 -5.52
N ARG A 186 -11.05 -5.04 -6.58
CA ARG A 186 -10.99 -4.48 -7.93
C ARG A 186 -12.33 -3.90 -8.38
N GLY A 187 -13.41 -4.61 -8.13
CA GLY A 187 -14.75 -4.12 -8.48
C GLY A 187 -15.10 -2.80 -7.79
N HIS A 188 -14.87 -2.72 -6.49
CA HIS A 188 -15.11 -1.50 -5.70
C HIS A 188 -14.22 -0.34 -6.18
N LEU A 189 -12.93 -0.59 -6.39
CA LEU A 189 -11.99 0.43 -6.87
C LEU A 189 -12.39 0.98 -8.24
N TYR A 190 -12.76 0.11 -9.18
CA TYR A 190 -13.18 0.54 -10.52
C TYR A 190 -14.47 1.36 -10.48
N ASN A 191 -15.44 0.92 -9.68
CA ASN A 191 -16.69 1.65 -9.53
C ASN A 191 -16.48 3.02 -8.88
N TYR A 192 -15.68 3.08 -7.83
CA TYR A 192 -15.37 4.33 -7.14
C TYR A 192 -14.61 5.31 -8.04
N ALA A 193 -13.56 4.85 -8.74
CA ALA A 193 -12.81 5.65 -9.69
C ALA A 193 -13.71 6.19 -10.81
N LYS A 194 -14.62 5.37 -11.35
CA LYS A 194 -15.60 5.79 -12.35
C LYS A 194 -16.51 6.90 -11.81
N ASN A 195 -16.98 6.79 -10.57
CA ASN A 195 -17.83 7.81 -9.94
C ASN A 195 -17.09 9.13 -9.73
N LEU A 196 -15.78 9.11 -9.56
CA LEU A 196 -14.91 10.29 -9.52
C LEU A 196 -14.58 10.87 -10.90
N GLY A 197 -15.15 10.31 -11.98
CA GLY A 197 -14.89 10.74 -13.35
C GLY A 197 -13.55 10.24 -13.93
N CYS A 198 -12.87 9.31 -13.25
CA CYS A 198 -11.63 8.75 -13.77
C CYS A 198 -11.89 7.78 -14.93
N ASN A 199 -11.13 7.95 -16.01
CA ASN A 199 -11.15 7.07 -17.18
C ASN A 199 -10.01 6.05 -17.19
N LYS A 200 -9.07 6.18 -16.23
CA LYS A 200 -7.95 5.25 -16.04
C LYS A 200 -7.74 4.94 -14.55
N ILE A 201 -7.19 3.75 -14.27
CA ILE A 201 -6.88 3.30 -12.92
C ILE A 201 -5.59 2.47 -12.93
#